data_ff2a41c73bf20206ac086b24fcc56cec
#
_entry.id   ff2a41c73bf20206ac086b24fcc56cec
#
_cell.length_a   1.000
_cell.length_b   1.000
_cell.length_c   1.000
_cell.angle_alpha   90.00
_cell.angle_beta   90.00
_cell.angle_gamma   90.00
#
_symmetry.space_group_name_H-M   'P 1'
#
loop_
_entity.id
_entity.type
_entity.pdbx_description
1 polymer ?
#
loop_
_entity_poly.entity_id
_entity_poly.type
_entity_poly.pdbx_seq_one_letter_code
_entity_poly.pdbx_strand_id
1 'polypeptide(L)'
;MGTAKLLVVEDDDSIRETVEEALRAEGFEVKSCGNGADAMALLSAPNTEGVDLLVLDLMLPGLGGLDLCRQLRKLNNHTPVLVISARDSETDRVLGLEVGADDYLVKPFGLRELVARCRALLRRSQQIASVPSEDRQVVQTGNLCLYAQECRVTRDGEDLTLSPKEYKILELLIRNPKRVWSRDQLLERIWGIDFVGDTKTVDVHIRWLREKIEDEPSSPALIRTVRGFGYRFG
;
A
#
# COMPACT_ATOMS: atom_id res chain seq x y z
N MET A 1 8.66 14.45 16.74
CA MET A 1 8.10 13.40 15.89
C MET A 1 8.01 12.15 16.73
N GLY A 2 6.84 11.50 16.82
CA GLY A 2 6.72 10.25 17.58
C GLY A 2 7.50 9.11 16.90
N THR A 3 7.93 8.15 17.69
CA THR A 3 8.57 6.92 17.18
C THR A 3 7.55 6.11 16.40
N ALA A 4 7.85 5.70 15.17
CA ALA A 4 6.93 4.90 14.37
C ALA A 4 6.77 3.50 14.95
N LYS A 5 5.53 2.98 14.97
CA LYS A 5 5.12 1.72 15.56
C LYS A 5 4.95 0.65 14.48
N LEU A 6 5.75 -0.39 14.56
CA LEU A 6 5.74 -1.49 13.60
C LEU A 6 5.19 -2.76 14.25
N LEU A 7 4.43 -3.54 13.48
CA LEU A 7 4.03 -4.89 13.84
C LEU A 7 4.72 -5.88 12.91
N VAL A 8 5.48 -6.82 13.48
CA VAL A 8 6.12 -7.93 12.76
C VAL A 8 5.33 -9.20 13.00
N VAL A 9 4.92 -9.88 11.93
CA VAL A 9 4.16 -11.14 11.97
C VAL A 9 4.92 -12.19 11.19
N GLU A 10 5.55 -13.11 11.92
CA GLU A 10 6.46 -14.13 11.40
C GLU A 10 6.39 -15.34 12.33
N ASP A 11 6.17 -16.54 11.82
CA ASP A 11 6.04 -17.76 12.63
C ASP A 11 7.39 -18.34 13.07
N ASP A 12 8.45 -18.15 12.27
CA ASP A 12 9.80 -18.54 12.67
C ASP A 12 10.36 -17.55 13.72
N ASP A 13 10.57 -18.07 14.95
CA ASP A 13 11.05 -17.28 16.08
C ASP A 13 12.40 -16.61 15.80
N SER A 14 13.32 -17.32 15.13
CA SER A 14 14.68 -16.80 14.83
C SER A 14 14.64 -15.65 13.83
N ILE A 15 13.81 -15.77 12.79
CA ILE A 15 13.62 -14.69 11.81
C ILE A 15 12.93 -13.51 12.48
N ARG A 16 11.87 -13.77 13.25
CA ARG A 16 11.09 -12.75 13.96
C ARG A 16 11.96 -11.94 14.90
N GLU A 17 12.75 -12.59 15.74
CA GLU A 17 13.68 -11.94 16.69
C GLU A 17 14.73 -11.10 15.95
N THR A 18 15.34 -11.66 14.90
CA THR A 18 16.36 -10.95 14.08
C THR A 18 15.79 -9.69 13.43
N VAL A 19 14.59 -9.78 12.87
CA VAL A 19 13.88 -8.64 12.24
C VAL A 19 13.53 -7.59 13.29
N GLU A 20 13.02 -8.03 14.43
CA GLU A 20 12.62 -7.17 15.53
C GLU A 20 13.83 -6.39 16.12
N GLU A 21 14.95 -7.06 16.36
CA GLU A 21 16.18 -6.43 16.82
C GLU A 21 16.72 -5.39 15.81
N ALA A 22 16.72 -5.76 14.53
CA ALA A 22 17.18 -4.85 13.47
C ALA A 22 16.32 -3.59 13.38
N LEU A 23 15.01 -3.72 13.49
CA LEU A 23 14.09 -2.58 13.42
C LEU A 23 14.16 -1.72 14.70
N ARG A 24 14.31 -2.31 15.88
CA ARG A 24 14.52 -1.58 17.14
C ARG A 24 15.84 -0.81 17.15
N ALA A 25 16.91 -1.39 16.62
CA ALA A 25 18.21 -0.72 16.49
C ALA A 25 18.13 0.55 15.61
N GLU A 26 17.16 0.60 14.70
CA GLU A 26 16.88 1.76 13.84
C GLU A 26 15.93 2.79 14.46
N GLY A 27 15.53 2.57 15.72
CA GLY A 27 14.72 3.50 16.52
C GLY A 27 13.22 3.33 16.35
N PHE A 28 12.74 2.21 15.81
CA PHE A 28 11.31 1.91 15.73
C PHE A 28 10.79 1.27 17.03
N GLU A 29 9.53 1.54 17.36
CA GLU A 29 8.80 0.76 18.36
C GLU A 29 8.23 -0.49 17.69
N VAL A 30 8.66 -1.67 18.11
CA VAL A 30 8.31 -2.93 17.45
C VAL A 30 7.55 -3.85 18.38
N LYS A 31 6.34 -4.24 17.95
CA LYS A 31 5.59 -5.39 18.49
C LYS A 31 5.70 -6.54 17.50
N SER A 32 5.65 -7.76 17.99
CA SER A 32 5.70 -8.94 17.13
C SER A 32 4.75 -10.04 17.60
N CYS A 33 4.34 -10.91 16.69
CA CYS A 33 3.58 -12.13 16.98
C CYS A 33 3.87 -13.20 15.93
N GLY A 34 3.60 -14.48 16.27
CA GLY A 34 3.91 -15.63 15.44
C GLY A 34 2.75 -16.15 14.59
N ASN A 35 1.58 -15.51 14.59
CA ASN A 35 0.42 -15.97 13.84
C ASN A 35 -0.54 -14.85 13.44
N GLY A 36 -1.36 -15.13 12.42
CA GLY A 36 -2.27 -14.14 11.87
C GLY A 36 -3.46 -13.78 12.78
N ALA A 37 -3.86 -14.68 13.70
CA ALA A 37 -4.99 -14.41 14.60
C ALA A 37 -4.61 -13.36 15.66
N ASP A 38 -3.43 -13.49 16.26
CA ASP A 38 -2.91 -12.50 17.21
C ASP A 38 -2.65 -11.16 16.51
N ALA A 39 -2.12 -11.21 15.30
CA ALA A 39 -1.94 -10.00 14.48
C ALA A 39 -3.27 -9.28 14.23
N MET A 40 -4.33 -10.01 13.85
CA MET A 40 -5.65 -9.44 13.64
C MET A 40 -6.20 -8.82 14.92
N ALA A 41 -6.05 -9.49 16.07
CA ALA A 41 -6.47 -8.95 17.36
C ALA A 41 -5.76 -7.64 17.70
N LEU A 42 -4.44 -7.58 17.46
CA LEU A 42 -3.64 -6.37 17.66
C LEU A 42 -4.06 -5.23 16.72
N LEU A 43 -4.40 -5.52 15.47
CA LEU A 43 -4.76 -4.52 14.45
C LEU A 43 -6.22 -4.03 14.54
N SER A 44 -7.08 -4.79 15.24
CA SER A 44 -8.52 -4.50 15.38
C SER A 44 -8.88 -3.88 16.72
N ALA A 45 -7.97 -3.81 17.69
CA ALA A 45 -8.27 -3.34 19.03
C ALA A 45 -8.55 -1.83 19.05
N PRO A 46 -9.69 -1.37 19.61
CA PRO A 46 -10.13 0.05 19.53
C PRO A 46 -9.24 1.03 20.30
N ASN A 47 -8.36 0.53 21.17
CA ASN A 47 -7.43 1.34 21.98
C ASN A 47 -5.96 1.14 21.59
N THR A 48 -5.66 0.49 20.48
CA THR A 48 -4.30 0.37 20.01
C THR A 48 -3.90 1.70 19.36
N GLU A 49 -2.97 2.41 19.99
CA GLU A 49 -2.19 3.43 19.30
C GLU A 49 -1.71 2.83 17.98
N GLY A 50 -2.14 3.41 16.87
CA GLY A 50 -2.12 2.78 15.55
C GLY A 50 -0.76 2.17 15.18
N VAL A 51 -0.80 1.05 14.48
CA VAL A 51 0.35 0.47 13.81
C VAL A 51 0.62 1.28 12.54
N ASP A 52 1.82 1.83 12.41
CA ASP A 52 2.21 2.66 11.26
C ASP A 52 2.67 1.82 10.06
N LEU A 53 3.13 0.58 10.31
CA LEU A 53 3.58 -0.36 9.28
C LEU A 53 3.46 -1.81 9.78
N LEU A 54 2.94 -2.68 8.93
CA LEU A 54 2.90 -4.12 9.12
C LEU A 54 3.99 -4.80 8.27
N VAL A 55 4.86 -5.58 8.89
CA VAL A 55 5.78 -6.53 8.22
C VAL A 55 5.19 -7.92 8.39
N LEU A 56 4.87 -8.60 7.28
CA LEU A 56 3.97 -9.75 7.27
C LEU A 56 4.54 -10.92 6.47
N ASP A 57 4.76 -12.07 7.10
CA ASP A 57 4.96 -13.31 6.36
C ASP A 57 3.63 -13.82 5.78
N LEU A 58 3.69 -14.37 4.58
CA LEU A 58 2.54 -15.01 3.94
C LEU A 58 2.29 -16.44 4.45
N MET A 59 3.33 -17.12 4.93
CA MET A 59 3.31 -18.55 5.26
C MET A 59 2.93 -18.82 6.72
N LEU A 60 2.10 -17.99 7.33
CA LEU A 60 1.66 -18.13 8.70
C LEU A 60 0.75 -19.34 8.93
N PRO A 61 0.85 -19.99 10.10
CA PRO A 61 -0.08 -21.05 10.47
C PRO A 61 -1.47 -20.50 10.80
N GLY A 62 -2.50 -21.28 10.50
CA GLY A 62 -3.90 -20.93 10.75
C GLY A 62 -4.41 -19.83 9.81
N LEU A 63 -4.54 -18.60 10.27
CA LEU A 63 -4.87 -17.46 9.42
C LEU A 63 -3.64 -17.03 8.62
N GLY A 64 -3.58 -17.43 7.36
CA GLY A 64 -2.47 -17.10 6.47
C GLY A 64 -2.33 -15.60 6.21
N GLY A 65 -1.09 -15.16 5.90
CA GLY A 65 -0.80 -13.74 5.69
C GLY A 65 -1.61 -13.09 4.56
N LEU A 66 -1.91 -13.82 3.49
CA LEU A 66 -2.77 -13.31 2.41
C LEU A 66 -4.19 -13.02 2.90
N ASP A 67 -4.75 -13.92 3.72
CA ASP A 67 -6.11 -13.76 4.24
C ASP A 67 -6.17 -12.65 5.30
N LEU A 68 -5.12 -12.53 6.12
CA LEU A 68 -4.95 -11.40 7.05
C LEU A 68 -4.98 -10.07 6.28
N CYS A 69 -4.20 -9.95 5.22
CA CYS A 69 -4.14 -8.74 4.40
C CYS A 69 -5.51 -8.40 3.79
N ARG A 70 -6.21 -9.41 3.22
CA ARG A 70 -7.58 -9.24 2.69
C ARG A 70 -8.56 -8.75 3.76
N GLN A 71 -8.51 -9.35 4.97
CA GLN A 71 -9.41 -8.97 6.05
C GLN A 71 -9.15 -7.53 6.52
N LEU A 72 -7.88 -7.11 6.63
CA LEU A 72 -7.53 -5.73 6.96
C LEU A 72 -8.12 -4.74 5.95
N ARG A 73 -7.97 -5.03 4.66
CA ARG A 73 -8.53 -4.14 3.62
C ARG A 73 -10.06 -4.11 3.63
N LYS A 74 -10.73 -5.24 3.92
CA LYS A 74 -12.21 -5.28 4.12
C LYS A 74 -12.67 -4.45 5.32
N LEU A 75 -11.85 -4.34 6.36
CA LEU A 75 -12.11 -3.49 7.53
C LEU A 75 -11.72 -2.03 7.32
N ASN A 76 -11.40 -1.63 6.08
CA ASN A 76 -10.90 -0.29 5.74
C ASN A 76 -9.62 0.10 6.51
N ASN A 77 -8.86 -0.87 6.99
CA ASN A 77 -7.56 -0.63 7.58
C ASN A 77 -6.52 -0.49 6.45
N HIS A 78 -5.94 0.71 6.32
CA HIS A 78 -4.98 1.06 5.29
C HIS A 78 -3.53 1.13 5.81
N THR A 79 -3.25 0.55 6.96
CA THR A 79 -1.86 0.38 7.43
C THR A 79 -1.00 -0.17 6.31
N PRO A 80 0.11 0.48 5.95
CA PRO A 80 1.04 -0.04 4.96
C PRO A 80 1.51 -1.44 5.31
N VAL A 81 1.60 -2.32 4.31
CA VAL A 81 2.01 -3.71 4.49
C VAL A 81 3.24 -4.01 3.64
N LEU A 82 4.35 -4.38 4.29
CA LEU A 82 5.51 -5.00 3.67
C LEU A 82 5.38 -6.51 3.83
N VAL A 83 5.15 -7.21 2.73
CA VAL A 83 5.17 -8.67 2.74
C VAL A 83 6.61 -9.18 2.70
N ILE A 84 6.90 -10.18 3.54
CA ILE A 84 8.14 -10.99 3.48
C ILE A 84 7.74 -12.44 3.19
N SER A 85 8.39 -13.12 2.23
CA SER A 85 7.99 -14.49 1.91
C SER A 85 9.10 -15.27 1.21
N ALA A 86 9.13 -16.59 1.41
CA ALA A 86 9.99 -17.50 0.65
C ALA A 86 9.48 -17.75 -0.79
N ARG A 87 8.27 -17.30 -1.12
CA ARG A 87 7.69 -17.42 -2.45
C ARG A 87 8.28 -16.34 -3.35
N ASP A 88 9.04 -16.76 -4.35
CA ASP A 88 9.79 -15.87 -5.25
C ASP A 88 9.19 -15.81 -6.66
N SER A 89 8.17 -16.64 -6.96
CA SER A 89 7.54 -16.62 -8.27
C SER A 89 6.87 -15.28 -8.57
N GLU A 90 6.88 -14.88 -9.84
CA GLU A 90 6.18 -13.67 -10.29
C GLU A 90 4.70 -13.72 -9.89
N THR A 91 4.07 -14.90 -10.01
CA THR A 91 2.66 -15.09 -9.61
C THR A 91 2.44 -14.87 -8.12
N ASP A 92 3.33 -15.34 -7.25
CA ASP A 92 3.19 -15.14 -5.81
C ASP A 92 3.37 -13.68 -5.41
N ARG A 93 4.31 -12.96 -6.05
CA ARG A 93 4.51 -11.51 -5.83
C ARG A 93 3.29 -10.72 -6.28
N VAL A 94 2.76 -11.03 -7.46
CA VAL A 94 1.52 -10.41 -7.95
C VAL A 94 0.37 -10.70 -7.00
N LEU A 95 0.20 -11.94 -6.54
CA LEU A 95 -0.85 -12.31 -5.60
C LEU A 95 -0.70 -11.58 -4.26
N GLY A 96 0.52 -11.47 -3.71
CA GLY A 96 0.78 -10.69 -2.49
C GLY A 96 0.37 -9.23 -2.63
N LEU A 97 0.67 -8.63 -3.76
CA LEU A 97 0.28 -7.25 -4.06
C LEU A 97 -1.24 -7.15 -4.35
N GLU A 98 -1.83 -8.15 -5.03
CA GLU A 98 -3.28 -8.22 -5.29
C GLU A 98 -4.14 -8.26 -4.02
N VAL A 99 -3.62 -8.77 -2.93
CA VAL A 99 -4.34 -8.81 -1.65
C VAL A 99 -4.17 -7.54 -0.81
N GLY A 100 -3.43 -6.55 -1.30
CA GLY A 100 -3.31 -5.24 -0.67
C GLY A 100 -1.97 -4.96 0.01
N ALA A 101 -0.92 -5.71 -0.31
CA ALA A 101 0.43 -5.35 0.11
C ALA A 101 0.94 -4.11 -0.63
N ASP A 102 1.73 -3.29 0.07
CA ASP A 102 2.31 -2.06 -0.50
C ASP A 102 3.72 -2.29 -1.05
N ASP A 103 4.42 -3.32 -0.56
CA ASP A 103 5.72 -3.77 -1.07
C ASP A 103 5.93 -5.26 -0.73
N TYR A 104 6.91 -5.89 -1.40
CA TYR A 104 7.19 -7.31 -1.27
C TYR A 104 8.70 -7.56 -1.20
N LEU A 105 9.14 -8.41 -0.26
CA LEU A 105 10.53 -8.78 -0.04
C LEU A 105 10.66 -10.30 0.00
N VAL A 106 11.53 -10.84 -0.84
CA VAL A 106 11.75 -12.30 -0.96
C VAL A 106 12.78 -12.77 0.05
N LYS A 107 12.50 -13.87 0.77
CA LYS A 107 13.47 -14.58 1.61
C LYS A 107 14.43 -15.44 0.74
N PRO A 108 15.73 -15.47 1.02
CA PRO A 108 16.44 -14.73 2.07
C PRO A 108 16.71 -13.27 1.69
N PHE A 109 16.56 -12.35 2.63
CA PHE A 109 16.76 -10.93 2.42
C PHE A 109 17.83 -10.33 3.35
N GLY A 110 18.39 -9.21 2.93
CA GLY A 110 19.29 -8.44 3.79
C GLY A 110 18.54 -7.54 4.76
N LEU A 111 18.96 -7.50 6.03
CA LEU A 111 18.33 -6.64 7.05
C LEU A 111 18.36 -5.15 6.65
N ARG A 112 19.43 -4.70 5.98
CA ARG A 112 19.54 -3.32 5.45
C ARG A 112 18.46 -3.04 4.40
N GLU A 113 18.13 -4.01 3.55
CA GLU A 113 17.07 -3.88 2.56
C GLU A 113 15.69 -3.80 3.23
N LEU A 114 15.42 -4.70 4.18
CA LEU A 114 14.19 -4.68 4.98
C LEU A 114 13.97 -3.28 5.62
N VAL A 115 14.98 -2.78 6.32
CA VAL A 115 14.94 -1.46 6.97
C VAL A 115 14.70 -0.34 5.96
N ALA A 116 15.40 -0.36 4.83
CA ALA A 116 15.24 0.65 3.79
C ALA A 116 13.80 0.67 3.22
N ARG A 117 13.19 -0.51 3.01
CA ARG A 117 11.80 -0.63 2.56
C ARG A 117 10.80 -0.16 3.62
N CYS A 118 11.00 -0.54 4.89
CA CYS A 118 10.18 -0.03 6.00
C CYS A 118 10.21 1.50 6.07
N ARG A 119 11.39 2.11 6.02
CA ARG A 119 11.54 3.57 6.00
C ARG A 119 10.87 4.22 4.78
N ALA A 120 10.98 3.59 3.61
CA ALA A 120 10.34 4.09 2.41
C ALA A 120 8.81 4.08 2.52
N LEU A 121 8.22 3.03 3.07
CA LEU A 121 6.78 2.93 3.29
C LEU A 121 6.30 3.95 4.34
N LEU A 122 6.98 4.07 5.47
CA LEU A 122 6.65 5.04 6.53
C LEU A 122 6.77 6.48 6.06
N ARG A 123 7.85 6.85 5.35
CA ARG A 123 8.00 8.20 4.78
C ARG A 123 6.84 8.55 3.86
N ARG A 124 6.36 7.61 3.07
CA ARG A 124 5.24 7.82 2.13
C ARG A 124 3.91 8.01 2.85
N SER A 125 3.67 7.31 3.97
CA SER A 125 2.47 7.51 4.77
C SER A 125 2.46 8.88 5.46
N GLN A 126 3.63 9.36 5.92
CA GLN A 126 3.79 10.66 6.55
C GLN A 126 3.76 11.83 5.56
N GLN A 127 4.23 11.67 4.34
CA GLN A 127 4.16 12.70 3.28
C GLN A 127 2.73 12.99 2.82
N ILE A 128 1.78 12.08 3.05
CA ILE A 128 0.36 12.35 2.87
C ILE A 128 -0.13 13.40 3.87
N ALA A 129 0.49 13.46 5.05
CA ALA A 129 0.13 14.41 6.12
C ALA A 129 0.86 15.76 6.05
N SER A 130 1.88 15.93 5.20
CA SER A 130 2.77 17.11 5.25
C SER A 130 3.11 17.72 3.89
N VAL A 131 2.16 17.89 2.98
CA VAL A 131 2.37 18.73 1.79
C VAL A 131 2.14 20.19 2.16
N PRO A 132 3.15 21.09 1.99
CA PRO A 132 2.93 22.52 2.22
C PRO A 132 1.95 23.07 1.17
N SER A 133 1.05 23.88 1.66
CA SER A 133 -0.07 24.50 1.00
C SER A 133 0.34 25.58 0.01
N GLU A 134 0.40 25.31 -1.30
CA GLU A 134 0.28 26.36 -2.32
C GLU A 134 -0.72 26.06 -3.44
N ASP A 135 -1.32 24.89 -3.51
CA ASP A 135 -2.40 24.60 -4.46
C ASP A 135 -3.62 23.98 -3.75
N ARG A 136 -4.44 24.88 -3.17
CA ARG A 136 -5.71 24.54 -2.51
C ARG A 136 -6.78 24.25 -3.54
N GLN A 137 -6.57 23.31 -4.46
CA GLN A 137 -7.60 23.01 -5.43
C GLN A 137 -8.25 21.66 -5.17
N VAL A 138 -9.54 21.70 -4.88
CA VAL A 138 -10.43 20.58 -5.09
C VAL A 138 -10.43 20.33 -6.59
N VAL A 139 -9.97 19.15 -6.99
CA VAL A 139 -10.06 18.74 -8.39
C VAL A 139 -11.36 18.00 -8.57
N GLN A 140 -12.30 18.62 -9.29
CA GLN A 140 -13.58 17.99 -9.60
C GLN A 140 -13.60 17.52 -11.06
N THR A 141 -14.00 16.29 -11.26
CA THR A 141 -14.21 15.70 -12.58
C THR A 141 -15.43 14.80 -12.55
N GLY A 142 -16.52 15.24 -13.22
CA GLY A 142 -17.81 14.57 -13.14
C GLY A 142 -18.31 14.51 -11.71
N ASN A 143 -18.55 13.30 -11.22
CA ASN A 143 -19.02 13.03 -9.86
C ASN A 143 -17.87 12.77 -8.85
N LEU A 144 -16.61 12.81 -9.28
CA LEU A 144 -15.44 12.67 -8.40
C LEU A 144 -14.92 14.04 -7.95
N CYS A 145 -14.71 14.19 -6.65
CA CYS A 145 -14.02 15.33 -6.05
C CYS A 145 -12.81 14.84 -5.26
N LEU A 146 -11.62 15.34 -5.60
CA LEU A 146 -10.38 15.06 -4.89
C LEU A 146 -10.00 16.28 -4.06
N TYR A 147 -9.93 16.09 -2.74
CA TYR A 147 -9.53 17.10 -1.74
C TYR A 147 -8.08 16.84 -1.35
N ALA A 148 -7.16 17.51 -2.02
CA ALA A 148 -5.73 17.19 -1.90
C ALA A 148 -5.18 17.41 -0.48
N GLN A 149 -5.63 18.43 0.25
CA GLN A 149 -5.19 18.72 1.62
C GLN A 149 -5.65 17.68 2.64
N GLU A 150 -6.80 17.04 2.36
CA GLU A 150 -7.41 16.07 3.26
C GLU A 150 -7.04 14.63 2.84
N CYS A 151 -6.29 14.47 1.74
CA CYS A 151 -6.07 13.18 1.08
C CYS A 151 -7.39 12.39 0.90
N ARG A 152 -8.49 13.10 0.69
CA ARG A 152 -9.86 12.59 0.62
C ARG A 152 -10.37 12.64 -0.80
N VAL A 153 -11.15 11.64 -1.16
CA VAL A 153 -11.86 11.58 -2.44
C VAL A 153 -13.32 11.28 -2.16
N THR A 154 -14.20 11.98 -2.85
CA THR A 154 -15.64 11.67 -2.81
C THR A 154 -16.14 11.31 -4.20
N ARG A 155 -17.16 10.46 -4.25
CA ARG A 155 -17.94 10.15 -5.45
C ARG A 155 -19.42 10.37 -5.15
N ASP A 156 -20.08 11.16 -5.95
CA ASP A 156 -21.49 11.56 -5.72
C ASP A 156 -21.75 12.21 -4.34
N GLY A 157 -20.69 12.81 -3.74
CA GLY A 157 -20.70 13.41 -2.42
C GLY A 157 -20.41 12.45 -1.26
N GLU A 158 -20.28 11.15 -1.51
CA GLU A 158 -19.94 10.14 -0.51
C GLU A 158 -18.41 9.89 -0.48
N ASP A 159 -17.84 9.71 0.70
CA ASP A 159 -16.42 9.47 0.87
C ASP A 159 -16.01 8.11 0.31
N LEU A 160 -14.99 8.12 -0.56
CA LEU A 160 -14.35 6.92 -1.06
C LEU A 160 -13.14 6.53 -0.22
N THR A 161 -13.14 5.31 0.27
CA THR A 161 -12.01 4.75 0.98
C THR A 161 -10.96 4.23 0.00
N LEU A 162 -9.87 4.99 -0.18
CA LEU A 162 -8.75 4.63 -1.04
C LEU A 162 -7.52 4.29 -0.18
N SER A 163 -6.76 3.28 -0.60
CA SER A 163 -5.42 3.07 -0.04
C SER A 163 -4.49 4.24 -0.42
N PRO A 164 -3.38 4.47 0.32
CA PRO A 164 -2.42 5.52 -0.01
C PRO A 164 -1.89 5.45 -1.45
N LYS A 165 -1.74 4.25 -2.01
CA LYS A 165 -1.28 4.06 -3.40
C LYS A 165 -2.37 4.38 -4.41
N GLU A 166 -3.60 3.91 -4.16
CA GLU A 166 -4.75 4.23 -5.01
C GLU A 166 -5.00 5.74 -5.05
N TYR A 167 -4.95 6.41 -3.89
CA TYR A 167 -5.07 7.86 -3.82
C TYR A 167 -4.01 8.57 -4.68
N LYS A 168 -2.72 8.22 -4.52
CA LYS A 168 -1.63 8.82 -5.29
C LYS A 168 -1.73 8.58 -6.79
N ILE A 169 -2.15 7.38 -7.19
CA ILE A 169 -2.38 7.07 -8.61
C ILE A 169 -3.51 7.96 -9.14
N LEU A 170 -4.64 8.01 -8.42
CA LEU A 170 -5.77 8.83 -8.84
C LEU A 170 -5.39 10.30 -8.91
N GLU A 171 -4.74 10.84 -7.89
CA GLU A 171 -4.28 12.23 -7.85
C GLU A 171 -3.36 12.55 -9.04
N LEU A 172 -2.37 11.68 -9.32
CA LEU A 172 -1.47 11.89 -10.45
C LEU A 172 -2.21 11.89 -11.79
N LEU A 173 -3.14 10.98 -11.97
CA LEU A 173 -3.90 10.82 -13.21
C LEU A 173 -4.91 11.95 -13.41
N ILE A 174 -5.70 12.30 -12.38
CA ILE A 174 -6.77 13.31 -12.46
C ILE A 174 -6.21 14.73 -12.63
N ARG A 175 -5.04 15.01 -12.06
CA ARG A 175 -4.34 16.28 -12.24
C ARG A 175 -3.68 16.44 -13.61
N ASN A 176 -3.54 15.33 -14.35
CA ASN A 176 -2.93 15.32 -15.69
C ASN A 176 -3.88 14.63 -16.69
N PRO A 177 -5.07 15.16 -16.93
CA PRO A 177 -6.06 14.53 -17.80
C PRO A 177 -5.50 14.40 -19.22
N LYS A 178 -5.89 13.32 -19.91
CA LYS A 178 -5.46 12.95 -21.27
C LYS A 178 -3.98 12.62 -21.42
N ARG A 179 -3.13 12.86 -20.42
CA ARG A 179 -1.73 12.43 -20.45
C ARG A 179 -1.66 10.91 -20.25
N VAL A 180 -0.94 10.24 -21.12
CA VAL A 180 -0.63 8.81 -20.96
C VAL A 180 0.59 8.66 -20.07
N TRP A 181 0.45 7.85 -19.04
CA TRP A 181 1.52 7.46 -18.12
C TRP A 181 1.89 6.00 -18.37
N SER A 182 3.17 5.72 -18.63
CA SER A 182 3.62 4.34 -18.72
C SER A 182 3.58 3.66 -17.37
N ARG A 183 3.58 2.32 -17.36
CA ARG A 183 3.64 1.54 -16.11
C ARG A 183 4.89 1.87 -15.31
N ASP A 184 6.03 1.99 -15.99
CA ASP A 184 7.31 2.35 -15.37
C ASP A 184 7.25 3.75 -14.75
N GLN A 185 6.70 4.72 -15.46
CA GLN A 185 6.53 6.08 -14.93
C GLN A 185 5.61 6.13 -13.71
N LEU A 186 4.50 5.36 -13.72
CA LEU A 186 3.62 5.23 -12.56
C LEU A 186 4.33 4.55 -11.41
N LEU A 187 5.05 3.46 -11.69
CA LEU A 187 5.81 2.74 -10.69
C LEU A 187 6.84 3.65 -10.01
N GLU A 188 7.69 4.29 -10.79
CA GLU A 188 8.70 5.22 -10.30
C GLU A 188 8.10 6.35 -9.45
N ARG A 189 7.03 6.98 -9.95
CA ARG A 189 6.38 8.12 -9.28
C ARG A 189 5.69 7.73 -7.97
N ILE A 190 5.04 6.58 -7.93
CA ILE A 190 4.19 6.17 -6.80
C ILE A 190 4.95 5.28 -5.80
N TRP A 191 5.87 4.43 -6.28
CA TRP A 191 6.66 3.53 -5.44
C TRP A 191 8.09 4.03 -5.23
N GLY A 192 8.60 4.89 -6.11
CA GLY A 192 9.95 5.46 -6.06
C GLY A 192 10.93 4.69 -6.95
N ILE A 193 12.08 5.34 -7.23
CA ILE A 193 13.11 4.81 -8.15
C ILE A 193 13.79 3.55 -7.61
N ASP A 194 13.82 3.39 -6.28
CA ASP A 194 14.43 2.23 -5.61
C ASP A 194 13.48 1.04 -5.46
N PHE A 195 12.27 1.12 -6.04
CA PHE A 195 11.32 0.02 -5.96
C PHE A 195 11.73 -1.10 -6.91
N VAL A 196 12.06 -2.27 -6.34
CA VAL A 196 12.44 -3.48 -7.08
C VAL A 196 11.22 -4.40 -7.25
N GLY A 197 10.14 -3.88 -7.83
CA GLY A 197 8.93 -4.65 -8.10
C GLY A 197 8.56 -4.65 -9.58
N ASP A 198 7.64 -5.53 -9.96
CA ASP A 198 7.13 -5.64 -11.33
C ASP A 198 6.14 -4.48 -11.63
N THR A 199 6.13 -4.04 -12.86
CA THR A 199 5.15 -3.07 -13.38
C THR A 199 3.70 -3.55 -13.30
N LYS A 200 3.46 -4.85 -13.18
CA LYS A 200 2.13 -5.44 -12.90
C LYS A 200 1.53 -4.97 -11.58
N THR A 201 2.34 -4.54 -10.62
CA THR A 201 1.87 -3.88 -9.39
C THR A 201 0.96 -2.70 -9.71
N VAL A 202 1.28 -1.93 -10.75
CA VAL A 202 0.46 -0.82 -11.21
C VAL A 202 -0.90 -1.31 -11.70
N ASP A 203 -0.93 -2.38 -12.49
CA ASP A 203 -2.16 -2.92 -13.09
C ASP A 203 -3.16 -3.35 -12.01
N VAL A 204 -2.66 -3.95 -10.94
CA VAL A 204 -3.45 -4.37 -9.78
C VAL A 204 -4.10 -3.17 -9.08
N HIS A 205 -3.32 -2.14 -8.78
CA HIS A 205 -3.86 -0.95 -8.11
C HIS A 205 -4.81 -0.15 -9.01
N ILE A 206 -4.56 -0.13 -10.32
CA ILE A 206 -5.50 0.45 -11.31
C ILE A 206 -6.82 -0.33 -11.33
N ARG A 207 -6.77 -1.67 -11.25
CA ARG A 207 -7.99 -2.51 -11.19
C ARG A 207 -8.81 -2.16 -9.95
N TRP A 208 -8.20 -2.17 -8.76
CA TRP A 208 -8.92 -1.83 -7.53
C TRP A 208 -9.45 -0.41 -7.53
N LEU A 209 -8.68 0.53 -8.05
CA LEU A 209 -9.13 1.90 -8.17
C LEU A 209 -10.36 2.00 -9.07
N ARG A 210 -10.37 1.28 -10.21
CA ARG A 210 -11.55 1.19 -11.08
C ARG A 210 -12.76 0.59 -10.38
N GLU A 211 -12.59 -0.47 -9.61
CA GLU A 211 -13.66 -1.09 -8.81
C GLU A 211 -14.34 -0.09 -7.86
N LYS A 212 -13.64 0.97 -7.46
CA LYS A 212 -14.15 2.01 -6.55
C LYS A 212 -14.71 3.24 -7.28
N ILE A 213 -14.14 3.64 -8.40
CA ILE A 213 -14.46 4.92 -9.04
C ILE A 213 -15.27 4.80 -10.35
N GLU A 214 -15.25 3.64 -11.00
CA GLU A 214 -15.99 3.42 -12.26
C GLU A 214 -17.38 2.84 -12.01
N ASP A 215 -18.33 3.14 -12.89
CA ASP A 215 -19.63 2.47 -12.88
C ASP A 215 -19.53 1.04 -13.39
N GLU A 216 -18.70 0.83 -14.42
CA GLU A 216 -18.40 -0.46 -15.02
C GLU A 216 -16.88 -0.66 -15.11
N PRO A 217 -16.25 -1.33 -14.13
CA PRO A 217 -14.79 -1.50 -14.08
C PRO A 217 -14.19 -2.23 -15.29
N SER A 218 -14.97 -3.10 -15.94
CA SER A 218 -14.57 -3.84 -17.14
C SER A 218 -14.60 -2.97 -18.41
N SER A 219 -15.35 -1.85 -18.40
CA SER A 219 -15.44 -0.87 -19.47
C SER A 219 -15.16 0.55 -18.94
N PRO A 220 -13.95 0.82 -18.44
CA PRO A 220 -13.66 2.04 -17.68
C PRO A 220 -13.74 3.30 -18.52
N ALA A 221 -14.45 4.30 -18.00
CA ALA A 221 -14.63 5.61 -18.62
C ALA A 221 -13.61 6.64 -18.10
N LEU A 222 -13.26 6.58 -16.81
CA LEU A 222 -12.40 7.54 -16.14
C LEU A 222 -10.91 7.19 -16.31
N ILE A 223 -10.51 5.97 -15.92
CA ILE A 223 -9.11 5.52 -16.09
C ILE A 223 -9.04 4.55 -17.28
N ARG A 224 -8.60 5.04 -18.42
CA ARG A 224 -8.52 4.27 -19.67
C ARG A 224 -7.16 3.61 -19.85
N THR A 225 -7.18 2.36 -20.33
CA THR A 225 -5.96 1.67 -20.78
C THR A 225 -5.60 2.10 -22.20
N VAL A 226 -4.39 2.60 -22.38
CA VAL A 226 -3.81 2.84 -23.71
C VAL A 226 -2.91 1.65 -24.02
N ARG A 227 -3.42 0.72 -24.85
CA ARG A 227 -2.74 -0.55 -25.14
C ARG A 227 -1.30 -0.33 -25.61
N GLY A 228 -0.36 -1.05 -25.00
CA GLY A 228 1.07 -0.94 -25.30
C GLY A 228 1.77 0.27 -24.65
N PHE A 229 1.03 1.22 -24.06
CA PHE A 229 1.62 2.45 -23.52
C PHE A 229 1.40 2.60 -21.98
N GLY A 230 0.20 2.32 -21.48
CA GLY A 230 -0.08 2.48 -20.06
C GLY A 230 -1.50 2.98 -19.78
N TYR A 231 -1.64 3.99 -18.91
CA TYR A 231 -2.92 4.48 -18.42
C TYR A 231 -3.04 6.00 -18.56
N ARG A 232 -4.28 6.47 -18.71
CA ARG A 232 -4.61 7.91 -18.69
C ARG A 232 -5.97 8.13 -18.02
N PHE A 233 -6.20 9.35 -17.56
CA PHE A 233 -7.50 9.82 -17.09
C PHE A 233 -8.24 10.52 -18.24
N GLY A 234 -9.52 10.12 -18.47
CA GLY A 234 -10.41 10.71 -19.49
C GLY A 234 -10.20 10.23 -20.93
#